data_c7287132f852a019835d246a8c345634
#
_entry.id   c7287132f852a019835d246a8c345634
#
_cell.length_a   1.000
_cell.length_b   1.000
_cell.length_c   1.000
_cell.angle_alpha   90.00
_cell.angle_beta   90.00
_cell.angle_gamma   90.00
#
_symmetry.space_group_name_H-M   'P 1'
#
loop_
_entity.id
_entity.type
_entity.pdbx_description
1 polymer ?
#
loop_
_entity_poly.entity_id
_entity_poly.type
_entity_poly.pdbx_seq_one_letter_code
_entity_poly.pdbx_strand_id
1 'polypeptide(L)'
;MDLYARVNILGGLSVRLPRGRLDDAIALDNDPVGRAKRWATQGVDYMHVVDLDAAAYGDYQNRHLIDQMIESAGVPVQVAGGIRSEGEAQRLIEGGAWRIVMGTAAIENQNMVWDLCRENPDRIAVSLDVRSDEEIVTKGWTQNSGRYLEEVLIEMSSAGVASFLISEAGRDALAEPPNLQIMAESLATVEQPVIAAGGVRDLEDLRDLVRLESAGRRLDGVIVGREVTAGRFTIEEAKQVLAGGGPLRAPGGVLATTVRVGVSSLRDSLAFYEDRLGFTAVRTPNRGVVTEVVESARGQRLELVEGETRPTAVSFVVDDLERWGQHLGSLDIIMTAADNSIEISDPDGLILRFEQG
;
A
#
# COMPACT_ATOMS: atom_id res chain seq x y z
N MET A 1 7.71 0.09 -15.10
CA MET A 1 7.89 0.11 -13.63
C MET A 1 7.78 -1.32 -13.13
N ASP A 2 8.76 -1.80 -12.37
CA ASP A 2 8.85 -3.19 -11.90
C ASP A 2 8.05 -3.41 -10.62
N LEU A 3 7.50 -4.61 -10.46
CA LEU A 3 6.72 -5.02 -9.30
C LEU A 3 7.54 -5.89 -8.36
N TYR A 4 7.76 -5.40 -7.15
CA TYR A 4 8.40 -6.14 -6.08
C TYR A 4 7.35 -6.64 -5.09
N ALA A 5 7.35 -7.95 -4.79
CA ALA A 5 6.49 -8.50 -3.75
C ALA A 5 7.24 -8.65 -2.43
N ARG A 6 6.70 -8.08 -1.34
CA ARG A 6 7.34 -8.06 -0.02
C ARG A 6 6.90 -9.22 0.85
N VAL A 7 7.85 -10.06 1.25
CA VAL A 7 7.68 -11.08 2.26
C VAL A 7 8.41 -10.69 3.53
N ASN A 8 7.68 -10.39 4.60
CA ASN A 8 8.25 -10.16 5.93
C ASN A 8 8.27 -11.48 6.69
N ILE A 9 9.40 -11.80 7.35
CA ILE A 9 9.57 -13.00 8.16
C ILE A 9 9.79 -12.61 9.62
N LEU A 10 9.00 -13.17 10.52
CA LEU A 10 9.15 -13.02 11.97
C LEU A 10 8.91 -14.38 12.64
N GLY A 11 9.88 -14.87 13.43
CA GLY A 11 9.78 -16.16 14.11
C GLY A 11 9.54 -17.34 13.16
N GLY A 12 10.10 -17.32 11.95
CA GLY A 12 9.89 -18.33 10.92
C GLY A 12 8.56 -18.25 10.17
N LEU A 13 7.70 -17.30 10.49
CA LEU A 13 6.39 -17.12 9.88
C LEU A 13 6.40 -15.98 8.87
N SER A 14 5.59 -16.09 7.82
CA SER A 14 5.24 -14.96 6.97
C SER A 14 4.26 -14.06 7.71
N VAL A 15 4.59 -12.76 7.86
CA VAL A 15 3.77 -11.83 8.63
C VAL A 15 3.45 -10.56 7.85
N ARG A 16 2.36 -9.88 8.25
CA ARG A 16 2.13 -8.48 7.89
C ARG A 16 2.20 -7.60 9.14
N LEU A 17 2.64 -6.38 8.95
CA LEU A 17 2.67 -5.35 9.99
C LEU A 17 1.62 -4.28 9.65
N PRO A 18 0.39 -4.33 10.20
CA PRO A 18 -0.69 -3.42 9.82
C PRO A 18 -0.34 -1.94 10.01
N ARG A 19 0.45 -1.64 11.05
CA ARG A 19 0.90 -0.28 11.40
C ARG A 19 2.42 -0.13 11.40
N GLY A 20 3.12 -1.03 10.69
CA GLY A 20 4.59 -1.03 10.68
C GLY A 20 5.25 -1.47 11.99
N ARG A 21 4.49 -1.81 13.04
CA ARG A 21 5.01 -2.18 14.36
C ARG A 21 5.07 -3.69 14.53
N LEU A 22 6.15 -4.19 15.12
CA LEU A 22 6.33 -5.61 15.40
C LEU A 22 5.29 -6.16 16.37
N ASP A 23 4.90 -5.39 17.38
CA ASP A 23 3.89 -5.77 18.36
C ASP A 23 2.50 -6.03 17.75
N ASP A 24 2.25 -5.46 16.58
CA ASP A 24 1.02 -5.61 15.82
C ASP A 24 1.13 -6.67 14.72
N ALA A 25 2.21 -7.48 14.70
CA ALA A 25 2.45 -8.47 13.66
C ALA A 25 1.32 -9.50 13.61
N ILE A 26 0.79 -9.72 12.42
CA ILE A 26 -0.24 -10.72 12.15
C ILE A 26 0.37 -11.80 11.28
N ALA A 27 0.40 -13.04 11.80
CA ALA A 27 0.84 -14.20 11.03
C ALA A 27 -0.13 -14.43 9.84
N LEU A 28 0.45 -14.60 8.67
CA LEU A 28 -0.29 -14.90 7.45
C LEU A 28 -0.28 -16.40 7.16
N ASP A 29 0.89 -17.00 7.24
CA ASP A 29 1.10 -18.45 7.12
C ASP A 29 2.46 -18.87 7.70
N ASN A 30 2.66 -20.19 7.78
CA ASN A 30 3.89 -20.82 8.26
C ASN A 30 4.82 -21.30 7.13
N ASP A 31 4.54 -20.87 5.88
CA ASP A 31 5.31 -21.25 4.70
C ASP A 31 5.73 -20.01 3.89
N PRO A 32 6.67 -19.19 4.39
CA PRO A 32 7.14 -18.00 3.68
C PRO A 32 7.82 -18.34 2.35
N VAL A 33 8.48 -19.50 2.24
CA VAL A 33 9.09 -19.95 0.98
C VAL A 33 8.02 -20.27 -0.07
N GLY A 34 6.98 -21.01 0.30
CA GLY A 34 5.85 -21.28 -0.57
C GLY A 34 5.09 -20.02 -0.96
N ARG A 35 5.00 -19.01 -0.08
CA ARG A 35 4.42 -17.71 -0.41
C ARG A 35 5.24 -17.01 -1.50
N ALA A 36 6.56 -16.96 -1.37
CA ALA A 36 7.43 -16.38 -2.38
C ALA A 36 7.25 -17.06 -3.74
N LYS A 37 7.20 -18.39 -3.77
CA LYS A 37 6.94 -19.16 -4.99
C LYS A 37 5.57 -18.83 -5.61
N ARG A 38 4.51 -18.77 -4.82
CA ARG A 38 3.16 -18.41 -5.31
C ARG A 38 3.14 -17.02 -5.93
N TRP A 39 3.78 -16.03 -5.31
CA TRP A 39 3.82 -14.68 -5.86
C TRP A 39 4.67 -14.60 -7.13
N ALA A 40 5.78 -15.32 -7.20
CA ALA A 40 6.57 -15.42 -8.43
C ALA A 40 5.75 -16.02 -9.59
N THR A 41 4.94 -17.05 -9.33
CA THR A 41 4.06 -17.65 -10.37
C THR A 41 2.93 -16.70 -10.79
N GLN A 42 2.57 -15.72 -9.97
CA GLN A 42 1.59 -14.67 -10.30
C GLN A 42 2.20 -13.52 -11.12
N GLY A 43 3.51 -13.52 -11.35
CA GLY A 43 4.16 -12.63 -12.30
C GLY A 43 4.83 -11.39 -11.69
N VAL A 44 5.22 -11.40 -10.41
CA VAL A 44 6.10 -10.36 -9.87
C VAL A 44 7.46 -10.38 -10.56
N ASP A 45 8.10 -9.24 -10.68
CA ASP A 45 9.42 -9.15 -11.31
C ASP A 45 10.54 -9.50 -10.32
N TYR A 46 10.35 -9.10 -9.06
CA TYR A 46 11.32 -9.28 -7.97
C TYR A 46 10.65 -9.66 -6.66
N MET A 47 11.42 -10.32 -5.80
CA MET A 47 11.02 -10.56 -4.41
C MET A 47 11.80 -9.63 -3.48
N HIS A 48 11.10 -8.98 -2.53
CA HIS A 48 11.70 -8.18 -1.46
C HIS A 48 11.46 -8.89 -0.12
N VAL A 49 12.50 -9.53 0.41
CA VAL A 49 12.43 -10.31 1.65
C VAL A 49 12.99 -9.50 2.81
N VAL A 50 12.23 -9.40 3.91
CA VAL A 50 12.64 -8.66 5.11
C VAL A 50 12.72 -9.60 6.30
N ASP A 51 13.92 -9.76 6.86
CA ASP A 51 14.14 -10.48 8.11
C ASP A 51 13.88 -9.54 9.30
N LEU A 52 12.70 -9.67 9.90
CA LEU A 52 12.29 -8.81 11.01
C LEU A 52 12.97 -9.20 12.33
N ASP A 53 13.31 -10.47 12.54
CA ASP A 53 14.06 -10.90 13.74
C ASP A 53 15.47 -10.32 13.70
N ALA A 54 16.14 -10.40 12.57
CA ALA A 54 17.46 -9.80 12.40
C ALA A 54 17.41 -8.27 12.50
N ALA A 55 16.38 -7.64 11.94
CA ALA A 55 16.20 -6.19 12.00
C ALA A 55 15.99 -5.67 13.43
N ALA A 56 15.13 -6.34 14.21
CA ALA A 56 14.73 -5.90 15.53
C ALA A 56 15.71 -6.37 16.64
N TYR A 57 16.13 -7.63 16.57
CA TYR A 57 16.83 -8.30 17.67
C TYR A 57 18.27 -8.70 17.32
N GLY A 58 18.68 -8.59 16.04
CA GLY A 58 19.95 -9.14 15.58
C GLY A 58 19.98 -10.66 15.58
N ASP A 59 18.79 -11.28 15.55
CA ASP A 59 18.64 -12.74 15.52
C ASP A 59 18.47 -13.23 14.09
N TYR A 60 19.41 -14.05 13.65
CA TYR A 60 19.50 -14.55 12.27
C TYR A 60 18.86 -15.91 12.07
N GLN A 61 17.92 -16.32 12.91
CA GLN A 61 17.27 -17.63 12.84
C GLN A 61 16.55 -17.92 11.51
N ASN A 62 16.11 -16.86 10.79
CA ASN A 62 15.39 -16.99 9.52
C ASN A 62 16.30 -17.18 8.29
N ARG A 63 17.63 -17.14 8.46
CA ARG A 63 18.56 -17.18 7.31
C ARG A 63 18.36 -18.40 6.41
N HIS A 64 18.11 -19.57 7.00
CA HIS A 64 17.83 -20.78 6.24
C HIS A 64 16.59 -20.68 5.34
N LEU A 65 15.54 -19.93 5.76
CA LEU A 65 14.35 -19.67 4.94
C LEU A 65 14.67 -18.69 3.80
N ILE A 66 15.48 -17.68 4.10
CA ILE A 66 15.92 -16.70 3.08
C ILE A 66 16.78 -17.40 2.02
N ASP A 67 17.71 -18.25 2.42
CA ASP A 67 18.54 -19.04 1.49
C ASP A 67 17.64 -19.93 0.60
N GLN A 68 16.63 -20.59 1.16
CA GLN A 68 15.65 -21.36 0.40
C GLN A 68 14.82 -20.49 -0.56
N MET A 69 14.45 -19.26 -0.18
CA MET A 69 13.75 -18.34 -1.07
C MET A 69 14.64 -17.91 -2.23
N ILE A 70 15.90 -17.53 -1.95
CA ILE A 70 16.88 -17.15 -2.97
C ILE A 70 17.02 -18.29 -4.01
N GLU A 71 17.16 -19.52 -3.54
CA GLU A 71 17.35 -20.69 -4.39
C GLU A 71 16.11 -21.04 -5.22
N SER A 72 14.91 -20.82 -4.66
CA SER A 72 13.70 -21.46 -5.19
C SER A 72 12.55 -20.52 -5.56
N ALA A 73 12.67 -19.21 -5.39
CA ALA A 73 11.60 -18.26 -5.71
C ALA A 73 11.29 -18.19 -7.22
N GLY A 74 12.29 -18.44 -8.08
CA GLY A 74 12.14 -18.35 -9.54
C GLY A 74 12.21 -16.91 -10.09
N VAL A 75 12.37 -15.91 -9.24
CA VAL A 75 12.62 -14.50 -9.57
C VAL A 75 13.77 -13.98 -8.71
N PRO A 76 14.48 -12.90 -9.12
CA PRO A 76 15.55 -12.34 -8.31
C PRO A 76 15.04 -11.89 -6.94
N VAL A 77 15.82 -12.19 -5.89
CA VAL A 77 15.49 -11.89 -4.50
C VAL A 77 16.42 -10.81 -3.96
N GLN A 78 15.85 -9.69 -3.51
CA GLN A 78 16.57 -8.72 -2.69
C GLN A 78 16.24 -8.93 -1.21
N VAL A 79 17.26 -8.82 -0.36
CA VAL A 79 17.16 -9.13 1.07
C VAL A 79 17.40 -7.86 1.89
N ALA A 80 16.50 -7.62 2.85
CA ALA A 80 16.58 -6.54 3.82
C ALA A 80 16.44 -7.09 5.25
N GLY A 81 16.77 -6.28 6.23
CA GLY A 81 16.60 -6.59 7.64
C GLY A 81 17.88 -7.12 8.31
N GLY A 82 18.36 -6.36 9.29
CA GLY A 82 19.47 -6.76 10.17
C GLY A 82 20.84 -6.83 9.55
N ILE A 83 21.05 -6.33 8.34
CA ILE A 83 22.35 -6.32 7.66
C ILE A 83 23.19 -5.18 8.23
N ARG A 84 24.09 -5.48 9.17
CA ARG A 84 24.84 -4.50 9.97
C ARG A 84 26.36 -4.65 9.85
N SER A 85 26.84 -5.59 9.03
CA SER A 85 28.27 -5.83 8.79
C SER A 85 28.53 -6.24 7.36
N GLU A 86 29.73 -6.00 6.88
CA GLU A 86 30.20 -6.46 5.58
C GLU A 86 30.11 -7.97 5.43
N GLY A 87 30.51 -8.71 6.48
CA GLY A 87 30.44 -10.18 6.48
C GLY A 87 29.02 -10.72 6.29
N GLU A 88 28.01 -10.07 6.87
CA GLU A 88 26.62 -10.46 6.68
C GLU A 88 26.12 -10.12 5.26
N ALA A 89 26.45 -8.95 4.74
CA ALA A 89 26.16 -8.57 3.37
C ALA A 89 26.80 -9.54 2.37
N GLN A 90 28.09 -9.82 2.55
CA GLN A 90 28.86 -10.73 1.68
C GLN A 90 28.29 -12.16 1.70
N ARG A 91 27.94 -12.68 2.90
CA ARG A 91 27.31 -13.99 3.05
C ARG A 91 26.01 -14.11 2.20
N LEU A 92 25.17 -13.08 2.25
CA LEU A 92 23.91 -13.08 1.49
C LEU A 92 24.17 -12.99 -0.02
N ILE A 93 25.15 -12.19 -0.44
CA ILE A 93 25.54 -12.07 -1.86
C ILE A 93 26.09 -13.40 -2.38
N GLU A 94 26.97 -14.06 -1.62
CA GLU A 94 27.51 -15.38 -1.96
C GLU A 94 26.43 -16.46 -1.96
N GLY A 95 25.43 -16.33 -1.08
CA GLY A 95 24.23 -17.17 -1.06
C GLY A 95 23.27 -16.96 -2.24
N GLY A 96 23.59 -16.03 -3.15
CA GLY A 96 22.83 -15.78 -4.38
C GLY A 96 21.75 -14.69 -4.28
N ALA A 97 21.69 -13.93 -3.17
CA ALA A 97 20.81 -12.77 -3.11
C ALA A 97 21.12 -11.82 -4.27
N TRP A 98 20.14 -11.46 -5.05
CA TRP A 98 20.33 -10.55 -6.20
C TRP A 98 20.79 -9.17 -5.75
N ARG A 99 20.27 -8.68 -4.63
CA ARG A 99 20.58 -7.35 -4.08
C ARG A 99 20.46 -7.37 -2.56
N ILE A 100 21.28 -6.59 -1.89
CA ILE A 100 21.23 -6.33 -0.44
C ILE A 100 20.64 -4.96 -0.21
N VAL A 101 19.66 -4.86 0.68
CA VAL A 101 19.00 -3.58 1.01
C VAL A 101 19.40 -3.17 2.42
N MET A 102 20.12 -2.06 2.52
CA MET A 102 20.60 -1.50 3.77
C MET A 102 19.73 -0.31 4.17
N GLY A 103 19.19 -0.34 5.38
CA GLY A 103 18.43 0.77 5.97
C GLY A 103 19.28 1.53 7.00
N THR A 104 18.97 1.36 8.29
CA THR A 104 19.65 2.02 9.40
C THR A 104 21.19 1.97 9.31
N ALA A 105 21.74 0.84 8.90
CA ALA A 105 23.19 0.67 8.78
C ALA A 105 23.82 1.60 7.73
N ALA A 106 23.10 1.96 6.69
CA ALA A 106 23.60 2.92 5.69
C ALA A 106 23.71 4.34 6.27
N ILE A 107 22.87 4.68 7.24
CA ILE A 107 22.91 5.99 7.90
C ILE A 107 23.96 6.01 9.00
N GLU A 108 24.11 4.93 9.76
CA GLU A 108 25.03 4.85 10.91
C GLU A 108 26.49 4.54 10.51
N ASN A 109 26.72 3.88 9.36
CA ASN A 109 28.03 3.46 8.89
C ASN A 109 28.20 3.61 7.36
N GLN A 110 28.36 4.80 6.90
CA GLN A 110 28.51 5.15 5.48
C GLN A 110 29.73 4.50 4.83
N ASN A 111 30.86 4.41 5.56
CA ASN A 111 32.08 3.79 5.04
C ASN A 111 31.84 2.33 4.62
N MET A 112 31.04 1.60 5.41
CA MET A 112 30.66 0.23 5.06
C MET A 112 29.89 0.17 3.72
N VAL A 113 29.02 1.14 3.45
CA VAL A 113 28.30 1.20 2.16
C VAL A 113 29.27 1.44 1.01
N TRP A 114 30.22 2.38 1.18
CA TRP A 114 31.25 2.67 0.19
C TRP A 114 32.10 1.42 -0.14
N ASP A 115 32.54 0.71 0.89
CA ASP A 115 33.36 -0.50 0.72
C ASP A 115 32.55 -1.61 0.03
N LEU A 116 31.31 -1.85 0.48
CA LEU A 116 30.41 -2.84 -0.14
C LEU A 116 30.08 -2.53 -1.59
N CYS A 117 29.80 -1.26 -1.94
CA CYS A 117 29.52 -0.86 -3.33
C CYS A 117 30.74 -1.05 -4.24
N ARG A 118 31.94 -0.74 -3.73
CA ARG A 118 33.20 -0.94 -4.47
C ARG A 118 33.46 -2.42 -4.75
N GLU A 119 33.20 -3.30 -3.76
CA GLU A 119 33.44 -4.73 -3.88
C GLU A 119 32.33 -5.47 -4.63
N ASN A 120 31.11 -4.97 -4.53
CA ASN A 120 29.92 -5.60 -5.10
C ASN A 120 29.11 -4.60 -5.93
N PRO A 121 29.58 -4.18 -7.10
CA PRO A 121 28.87 -3.25 -7.98
C PRO A 121 27.47 -3.76 -8.28
N ASP A 122 26.48 -2.86 -8.31
CA ASP A 122 25.07 -3.11 -8.60
C ASP A 122 24.32 -4.04 -7.62
N ARG A 123 24.95 -4.38 -6.49
CA ARG A 123 24.37 -5.33 -5.53
C ARG A 123 23.86 -4.69 -4.24
N ILE A 124 24.15 -3.41 -4.01
CA ILE A 124 23.80 -2.69 -2.77
C ILE A 124 22.73 -1.66 -3.07
N ALA A 125 21.59 -1.75 -2.39
CA ALA A 125 20.55 -0.74 -2.39
C ALA A 125 20.41 -0.11 -1.00
N VAL A 126 19.89 1.10 -0.93
CA VAL A 126 19.64 1.80 0.33
C VAL A 126 18.13 2.07 0.48
N SER A 127 17.57 1.69 1.64
CA SER A 127 16.19 2.01 2.01
C SER A 127 16.17 3.19 2.96
N LEU A 128 15.43 4.23 2.60
CA LEU A 128 15.26 5.45 3.36
C LEU A 128 13.80 5.60 3.77
N ASP A 129 13.56 5.52 5.07
CA ASP A 129 12.27 5.81 5.69
C ASP A 129 12.28 7.29 6.10
N VAL A 130 11.42 8.08 5.50
CA VAL A 130 11.42 9.55 5.58
C VAL A 130 10.19 10.01 6.34
N ARG A 131 10.32 11.02 7.18
CA ARG A 131 9.17 11.71 7.81
C ARG A 131 8.63 12.80 6.90
N SER A 132 7.47 13.35 7.25
CA SER A 132 6.84 14.45 6.52
C SER A 132 7.68 15.74 6.46
N ASP A 133 8.67 15.88 7.33
CA ASP A 133 9.65 16.98 7.36
C ASP A 133 10.96 16.63 6.65
N GLU A 134 10.97 15.54 5.87
CA GLU A 134 12.11 14.99 5.11
C GLU A 134 13.28 14.47 5.97
N GLU A 135 13.14 14.44 7.30
CA GLU A 135 14.13 13.81 8.16
C GLU A 135 14.04 12.27 8.01
N ILE A 136 15.20 11.63 7.88
CA ILE A 136 15.29 10.17 7.83
C ILE A 136 15.16 9.60 9.23
N VAL A 137 14.35 8.56 9.36
CA VAL A 137 14.20 7.80 10.60
C VAL A 137 14.84 6.43 10.49
N THR A 138 15.31 5.92 11.63
CA THR A 138 16.05 4.66 11.73
C THR A 138 15.44 3.75 12.80
N LYS A 139 15.94 2.52 12.89
CA LYS A 139 15.57 1.53 13.92
C LYS A 139 14.04 1.28 13.99
N GLY A 140 13.44 1.03 12.83
CA GLY A 140 11.99 0.80 12.75
C GLY A 140 11.19 2.02 13.16
N TRP A 141 11.60 3.22 12.72
CA TRP A 141 10.98 4.53 12.92
C TRP A 141 11.01 5.06 14.36
N THR A 142 11.82 4.45 15.22
CA THR A 142 11.89 4.83 16.65
C THR A 142 12.91 5.93 16.93
N GLN A 143 13.83 6.19 16.00
CA GLN A 143 14.90 7.18 16.18
C GLN A 143 14.98 8.11 14.96
N ASN A 144 15.09 9.41 15.25
CA ASN A 144 15.48 10.41 14.29
C ASN A 144 16.98 10.28 14.00
N SER A 145 17.38 10.40 12.73
CA SER A 145 18.80 10.32 12.36
C SER A 145 19.53 11.66 12.45
N GLY A 146 18.79 12.77 12.45
CA GLY A 146 19.34 14.12 12.29
C GLY A 146 19.81 14.41 10.86
N ARG A 147 19.45 13.56 9.89
CA ARG A 147 19.84 13.67 8.49
C ARG A 147 18.62 13.77 7.58
N TYR A 148 18.75 14.49 6.49
CA TYR A 148 17.68 14.78 5.56
C TYR A 148 17.82 14.00 4.26
N LEU A 149 16.69 13.77 3.57
CA LEU A 149 16.59 12.91 2.39
C LEU A 149 17.60 13.30 1.29
N GLU A 150 17.59 14.57 0.87
CA GLU A 150 18.47 15.06 -0.21
C GLU A 150 19.95 14.81 0.07
N GLU A 151 20.40 15.14 1.29
CA GLU A 151 21.78 14.96 1.72
C GLU A 151 22.22 13.49 1.60
N VAL A 152 21.41 12.57 2.11
CA VAL A 152 21.73 11.14 2.12
C VAL A 152 21.64 10.55 0.71
N LEU A 153 20.69 10.98 -0.11
CA LEU A 153 20.59 10.58 -1.50
C LEU A 153 21.87 10.92 -2.27
N ILE A 154 22.36 12.16 -2.16
CA ILE A 154 23.59 12.61 -2.83
C ILE A 154 24.80 11.80 -2.36
N GLU A 155 24.93 11.60 -1.06
CA GLU A 155 26.05 10.85 -0.49
C GLU A 155 26.05 9.38 -0.93
N MET A 156 24.93 8.70 -0.81
CA MET A 156 24.81 7.29 -1.17
C MET A 156 24.89 7.09 -2.70
N SER A 157 24.41 8.06 -3.48
CA SER A 157 24.61 8.10 -4.93
C SER A 157 26.10 8.11 -5.27
N SER A 158 26.88 8.94 -4.57
CA SER A 158 28.32 9.03 -4.74
C SER A 158 29.06 7.75 -4.31
N ALA A 159 28.52 7.01 -3.35
CA ALA A 159 29.03 5.70 -2.94
C ALA A 159 28.81 4.62 -4.01
N GLY A 160 27.94 4.86 -5.00
CA GLY A 160 27.66 3.91 -6.08
C GLY A 160 26.61 2.88 -5.74
N VAL A 161 25.61 3.23 -4.88
CA VAL A 161 24.48 2.33 -4.62
C VAL A 161 23.70 2.05 -5.89
N ALA A 162 23.18 0.84 -6.00
CA ALA A 162 22.45 0.37 -7.19
C ALA A 162 21.03 0.91 -7.30
N SER A 163 20.39 1.26 -6.19
CA SER A 163 19.05 1.84 -6.16
C SER A 163 18.67 2.37 -4.78
N PHE A 164 17.62 3.20 -4.75
CA PHE A 164 17.01 3.69 -3.53
C PHE A 164 15.59 3.14 -3.37
N LEU A 165 15.25 2.69 -2.17
CA LEU A 165 13.91 2.36 -1.76
C LEU A 165 13.42 3.49 -0.85
N ILE A 166 12.39 4.21 -1.25
CA ILE A 166 11.90 5.38 -0.53
C ILE A 166 10.52 5.10 0.04
N SER A 167 10.34 5.36 1.33
CA SER A 167 9.05 5.30 2.00
C SER A 167 8.84 6.48 2.95
N GLU A 168 7.58 6.87 3.19
CA GLU A 168 7.27 7.80 4.28
C GLU A 168 6.83 7.01 5.52
N ALA A 169 7.56 7.23 6.61
CA ALA A 169 7.28 6.58 7.88
C ALA A 169 5.91 7.00 8.43
N GLY A 170 5.11 6.01 8.81
CA GLY A 170 3.79 6.25 9.42
C GLY A 170 2.61 6.26 8.46
N ARG A 171 2.79 6.50 7.15
CA ARG A 171 1.67 6.51 6.18
C ARG A 171 0.93 5.17 6.11
N ASP A 172 1.64 4.09 6.19
CA ASP A 172 1.05 2.75 6.26
C ASP A 172 0.08 2.59 7.44
N ALA A 173 0.39 3.22 8.59
CA ALA A 173 -0.45 3.19 9.78
C ALA A 173 -1.71 4.04 9.64
N LEU A 174 -1.61 5.15 8.89
CA LEU A 174 -2.69 6.11 8.69
C LEU A 174 -3.57 5.78 7.47
N ALA A 175 -3.23 4.72 6.71
CA ALA A 175 -3.84 4.39 5.44
C ALA A 175 -3.83 5.58 4.44
N GLU A 176 -2.77 6.38 4.48
CA GLU A 176 -2.53 7.47 3.55
C GLU A 176 -1.92 6.98 2.24
N PRO A 177 -2.15 7.68 1.10
CA PRO A 177 -1.55 7.32 -0.19
C PRO A 177 -0.02 7.50 -0.17
N PRO A 178 0.72 6.92 -1.13
CA PRO A 178 2.15 7.17 -1.29
C PRO A 178 2.43 8.69 -1.37
N ASN A 179 3.52 9.13 -0.75
CA ASN A 179 3.94 10.52 -0.85
C ASN A 179 4.62 10.78 -2.20
N LEU A 180 3.84 11.29 -3.16
CA LEU A 180 4.35 11.57 -4.51
C LEU A 180 5.40 12.70 -4.50
N GLN A 181 5.37 13.60 -3.53
CA GLN A 181 6.33 14.71 -3.45
C GLN A 181 7.73 14.19 -3.13
N ILE A 182 7.91 13.38 -2.07
CA ILE A 182 9.24 12.83 -1.74
C ILE A 182 9.77 11.91 -2.84
N MET A 183 8.88 11.21 -3.56
CA MET A 183 9.27 10.41 -4.73
C MET A 183 9.76 11.31 -5.88
N ALA A 184 9.06 12.42 -6.16
CA ALA A 184 9.46 13.38 -7.19
C ALA A 184 10.79 14.07 -6.86
N GLU A 185 11.01 14.45 -5.62
CA GLU A 185 12.26 15.02 -5.12
C GLU A 185 13.42 14.02 -5.24
N SER A 186 13.18 12.76 -4.85
CA SER A 186 14.18 11.69 -5.00
C SER A 186 14.57 11.50 -6.47
N LEU A 187 13.60 11.46 -7.38
CA LEU A 187 13.86 11.33 -8.83
C LEU A 187 14.64 12.52 -9.40
N ALA A 188 14.43 13.73 -8.85
CA ALA A 188 15.17 14.92 -9.28
C ALA A 188 16.60 14.97 -8.72
N THR A 189 16.84 14.32 -7.58
CA THR A 189 18.13 14.38 -6.85
C THR A 189 19.15 13.36 -7.36
N VAL A 190 18.73 12.16 -7.74
CA VAL A 190 19.65 11.06 -8.08
C VAL A 190 19.36 10.44 -9.44
N GLU A 191 20.41 9.90 -10.09
CA GLU A 191 20.28 9.16 -11.36
C GLU A 191 20.00 7.66 -11.16
N GLN A 192 20.24 7.12 -9.99
CA GLN A 192 19.98 5.72 -9.67
C GLN A 192 18.47 5.42 -9.69
N PRO A 193 18.09 4.17 -9.95
CA PRO A 193 16.72 3.69 -9.82
C PRO A 193 16.09 4.05 -8.47
N VAL A 194 14.87 4.60 -8.51
CA VAL A 194 14.06 4.90 -7.32
C VAL A 194 12.86 3.96 -7.29
N ILE A 195 12.71 3.26 -6.17
CA ILE A 195 11.66 2.28 -5.93
C ILE A 195 10.74 2.80 -4.81
N ALA A 196 9.45 2.94 -5.11
CA ALA A 196 8.47 3.33 -4.10
C ALA A 196 8.19 2.18 -3.12
N ALA A 197 8.22 2.45 -1.82
CA ALA A 197 7.99 1.46 -0.78
C ALA A 197 6.95 1.97 0.24
N GLY A 198 5.91 1.19 0.47
CA GLY A 198 4.84 1.53 1.42
C GLY A 198 3.81 2.53 0.89
N GLY A 199 2.73 2.72 1.65
CA GLY A 199 1.65 3.65 1.35
C GLY A 199 0.68 3.23 0.25
N VAL A 200 0.96 2.21 -0.55
CA VAL A 200 0.03 1.72 -1.57
C VAL A 200 -1.20 1.13 -0.88
N ARG A 201 -2.39 1.59 -1.23
CA ARG A 201 -3.67 1.14 -0.66
C ARG A 201 -4.48 0.33 -1.67
N ASP A 202 -4.44 0.76 -2.93
CA ASP A 202 -5.22 0.20 -4.02
C ASP A 202 -4.55 0.41 -5.39
N LEU A 203 -5.26 0.03 -6.46
CA LEU A 203 -4.75 0.17 -7.83
C LEU A 203 -4.66 1.64 -8.30
N GLU A 204 -5.37 2.58 -7.67
CA GLU A 204 -5.27 3.99 -8.05
C GLU A 204 -3.95 4.58 -7.57
N ASP A 205 -3.52 4.24 -6.36
CA ASP A 205 -2.20 4.62 -5.86
C ASP A 205 -1.08 4.10 -6.79
N LEU A 206 -1.22 2.87 -7.33
CA LEU A 206 -0.28 2.35 -8.32
C LEU A 206 -0.31 3.16 -9.62
N ARG A 207 -1.48 3.60 -10.09
CA ARG A 207 -1.60 4.45 -11.27
C ARG A 207 -0.93 5.80 -11.07
N ASP A 208 -1.08 6.40 -9.90
CA ASP A 208 -0.45 7.68 -9.56
C ASP A 208 1.08 7.55 -9.53
N LEU A 209 1.61 6.47 -8.97
CA LEU A 209 3.04 6.17 -9.01
C LEU A 209 3.56 5.95 -10.44
N VAL A 210 2.79 5.27 -11.31
CA VAL A 210 3.15 5.08 -12.74
C VAL A 210 3.20 6.41 -13.49
N ARG A 211 2.30 7.33 -13.18
CA ARG A 211 2.19 8.64 -13.82
C ARG A 211 3.22 9.64 -13.34
N LEU A 212 3.77 9.41 -12.15
CA LEU A 212 4.74 10.31 -11.54
C LEU A 212 5.96 10.46 -12.46
N GLU A 213 6.25 11.69 -12.82
CA GLU A 213 7.44 12.08 -13.59
C GLU A 213 8.08 13.31 -12.96
N SER A 214 9.37 13.27 -12.74
CA SER A 214 10.16 14.39 -12.20
C SER A 214 11.53 14.39 -12.86
N ALA A 215 12.00 15.58 -13.28
CA ALA A 215 13.27 15.75 -13.99
C ALA A 215 13.42 14.84 -15.24
N GLY A 216 12.31 14.53 -15.94
CA GLY A 216 12.29 13.62 -17.10
C GLY A 216 12.45 12.14 -16.74
N ARG A 217 12.32 11.77 -15.47
CA ARG A 217 12.47 10.41 -14.96
C ARG A 217 11.19 9.93 -14.28
N ARG A 218 11.04 8.63 -14.23
CA ARG A 218 9.92 7.92 -13.57
C ARG A 218 10.46 6.93 -12.56
N LEU A 219 9.59 6.47 -11.67
CA LEU A 219 9.92 5.41 -10.74
C LEU A 219 10.26 4.10 -11.48
N ASP A 220 11.29 3.42 -11.03
CA ASP A 220 11.75 2.16 -11.59
C ASP A 220 10.96 0.96 -11.06
N GLY A 221 10.45 1.06 -9.84
CA GLY A 221 9.68 -0.01 -9.23
C GLY A 221 8.76 0.43 -8.10
N VAL A 222 7.91 -0.50 -7.68
CA VAL A 222 7.05 -0.38 -6.49
C VAL A 222 7.05 -1.66 -5.69
N ILE A 223 7.09 -1.55 -4.37
CA ILE A 223 6.99 -2.68 -3.44
C ILE A 223 5.56 -2.78 -2.92
N VAL A 224 4.93 -3.92 -3.15
CA VAL A 224 3.61 -4.27 -2.62
C VAL A 224 3.70 -5.49 -1.70
N GLY A 225 2.74 -5.69 -0.83
CA GLY A 225 2.71 -6.86 0.06
C GLY A 225 1.46 -6.92 0.91
N ARG A 226 1.28 -5.96 1.80
CA ARG A 226 0.15 -5.87 2.71
C ARG A 226 -1.19 -5.80 1.96
N GLU A 227 -1.25 -5.02 0.91
CA GLU A 227 -2.43 -4.75 0.09
C GLU A 227 -2.90 -6.03 -0.60
N VAL A 228 -1.95 -6.77 -1.18
CA VAL A 228 -2.21 -8.07 -1.82
C VAL A 228 -2.68 -9.09 -0.79
N THR A 229 -2.02 -9.17 0.38
CA THR A 229 -2.43 -10.08 1.44
C THR A 229 -3.76 -9.71 2.09
N ALA A 230 -4.15 -8.45 2.02
CA ALA A 230 -5.44 -7.97 2.48
C ALA A 230 -6.55 -8.11 1.41
N GLY A 231 -6.24 -8.64 0.23
CA GLY A 231 -7.19 -8.84 -0.86
C GLY A 231 -7.68 -7.55 -1.52
N ARG A 232 -6.91 -6.45 -1.40
CA ARG A 232 -7.27 -5.18 -2.02
C ARG A 232 -7.10 -5.19 -3.53
N PHE A 233 -6.14 -5.93 -4.01
CA PHE A 233 -5.89 -6.25 -5.41
C PHE A 233 -4.98 -7.47 -5.52
N THR A 234 -4.94 -8.07 -6.69
CA THR A 234 -4.07 -9.20 -7.02
C THR A 234 -2.75 -8.72 -7.64
N ILE A 235 -1.73 -9.58 -7.64
CA ILE A 235 -0.47 -9.33 -8.36
C ILE A 235 -0.73 -9.09 -9.85
N GLU A 236 -1.65 -9.86 -10.44
CA GLU A 236 -1.99 -9.74 -11.86
C GLU A 236 -2.61 -8.37 -12.20
N GLU A 237 -3.57 -7.89 -11.38
CA GLU A 237 -4.16 -6.54 -11.52
C GLU A 237 -3.09 -5.45 -11.37
N ALA A 238 -2.19 -5.58 -10.40
CA ALA A 238 -1.06 -4.66 -10.24
C ALA A 238 -0.19 -4.64 -11.49
N LYS A 239 0.20 -5.80 -12.03
CA LYS A 239 1.00 -5.89 -13.27
C LYS A 239 0.31 -5.25 -14.46
N GLN A 240 -1.00 -5.41 -14.61
CA GLN A 240 -1.77 -4.76 -15.67
C GLN A 240 -1.68 -3.22 -15.55
N VAL A 241 -1.83 -2.68 -14.34
CA VAL A 241 -1.68 -1.23 -14.10
C VAL A 241 -0.26 -0.76 -14.42
N LEU A 242 0.77 -1.47 -13.95
CA LEU A 242 2.18 -1.10 -14.18
C LEU A 242 2.61 -1.17 -15.65
N ALA A 243 1.96 -2.03 -16.44
CA ALA A 243 2.16 -2.11 -17.90
C ALA A 243 1.45 -0.98 -18.68
N GLY A 244 0.80 -0.04 -17.98
CA GLY A 244 0.01 1.02 -18.62
C GLY A 244 -1.37 0.55 -19.10
N GLY A 245 -1.79 -0.66 -18.70
CA GLY A 245 -3.12 -1.21 -18.97
C GLY A 245 -4.14 -0.71 -17.96
N GLY A 246 -5.22 -0.13 -18.45
CA GLY A 246 -6.37 0.32 -17.67
C GLY A 246 -6.94 1.62 -18.23
N PRO A 247 -8.24 1.86 -18.09
CA PRO A 247 -8.83 3.09 -18.57
C PRO A 247 -8.17 4.29 -17.88
N LEU A 248 -7.70 5.24 -18.69
CA LEU A 248 -7.25 6.55 -18.21
C LEU A 248 -8.45 7.21 -17.50
N ARG A 249 -8.42 7.32 -16.19
CA ARG A 249 -9.30 8.28 -15.53
C ARG A 249 -8.86 9.68 -15.96
N ALA A 250 -9.83 10.53 -16.26
CA ALA A 250 -9.56 11.92 -16.59
C ALA A 250 -8.73 12.57 -15.46
N PRO A 251 -7.76 13.45 -15.79
CA PRO A 251 -7.05 14.25 -14.80
C PRO A 251 -8.07 14.98 -13.93
N GLY A 252 -8.02 14.81 -12.61
CA GLY A 252 -9.01 15.36 -11.69
C GLY A 252 -10.15 14.40 -11.35
N GLY A 253 -9.88 13.07 -11.37
CA GLY A 253 -10.83 12.06 -10.89
C GLY A 253 -11.36 12.45 -9.50
N VAL A 254 -12.68 12.41 -9.32
CA VAL A 254 -13.34 12.70 -8.05
C VAL A 254 -12.86 11.69 -7.01
N LEU A 255 -12.00 12.12 -6.08
CA LEU A 255 -11.41 11.26 -5.04
C LEU A 255 -12.46 10.80 -4.02
N ALA A 256 -13.51 11.59 -3.84
CA ALA A 256 -14.69 11.22 -3.06
C ALA A 256 -15.88 12.04 -3.55
N THR A 257 -17.06 11.41 -3.65
CA THR A 257 -18.33 12.11 -3.87
C THR A 257 -19.13 12.00 -2.60
N THR A 258 -19.51 13.15 -2.01
CA THR A 258 -20.51 13.20 -0.95
C THR A 258 -21.81 13.69 -1.56
N VAL A 259 -22.84 12.88 -1.52
CA VAL A 259 -24.20 13.26 -1.92
C VAL A 259 -24.94 13.70 -0.68
N ARG A 260 -25.50 14.91 -0.70
CA ARG A 260 -26.31 15.42 0.41
C ARG A 260 -27.76 14.95 0.22
N VAL A 261 -28.29 14.28 1.24
CA VAL A 261 -29.61 13.67 1.23
C VAL A 261 -30.44 14.24 2.38
N GLY A 262 -31.55 14.91 2.08
CA GLY A 262 -32.49 15.35 3.06
C GLY A 262 -33.31 14.18 3.60
N VAL A 263 -33.39 14.03 4.92
CA VAL A 263 -34.12 12.95 5.61
C VAL A 263 -35.12 13.51 6.65
N SER A 264 -36.20 12.79 6.91
CA SER A 264 -37.19 13.19 7.92
C SER A 264 -36.75 12.83 9.33
N SER A 265 -35.97 11.76 9.48
CA SER A 265 -35.45 11.27 10.75
C SER A 265 -34.04 10.71 10.54
N LEU A 266 -33.02 11.36 11.11
CA LEU A 266 -31.63 10.84 11.06
C LEU A 266 -31.51 9.47 11.71
N ARG A 267 -32.21 9.23 12.80
CA ARG A 267 -32.19 7.95 13.51
C ARG A 267 -32.65 6.79 12.63
N ASP A 268 -33.78 6.96 11.95
CA ASP A 268 -34.40 5.88 11.16
C ASP A 268 -33.57 5.66 9.87
N SER A 269 -33.09 6.74 9.29
CA SER A 269 -32.20 6.68 8.12
C SER A 269 -30.84 6.05 8.44
N LEU A 270 -30.21 6.38 9.57
CA LEU A 270 -28.97 5.70 10.00
C LEU A 270 -29.18 4.21 10.17
N ALA A 271 -30.25 3.79 10.89
CA ALA A 271 -30.54 2.37 11.05
C ALA A 271 -30.74 1.66 9.69
N PHE A 272 -31.38 2.34 8.71
CA PHE A 272 -31.53 1.79 7.37
C PHE A 272 -30.18 1.64 6.64
N TYR A 273 -29.37 2.69 6.60
CA TYR A 273 -28.10 2.66 5.86
C TYR A 273 -27.05 1.76 6.53
N GLU A 274 -26.97 1.74 7.87
CA GLU A 274 -26.01 0.91 8.59
C GLU A 274 -26.46 -0.56 8.67
N ASP A 275 -27.66 -0.82 9.20
CA ASP A 275 -28.08 -2.17 9.51
C ASP A 275 -28.49 -2.99 8.28
N ARG A 276 -29.01 -2.32 7.22
CA ARG A 276 -29.52 -3.01 6.03
C ARG A 276 -28.59 -2.90 4.83
N LEU A 277 -27.92 -1.76 4.63
CA LEU A 277 -27.06 -1.54 3.46
C LEU A 277 -25.56 -1.65 3.78
N GLY A 278 -25.17 -1.83 5.04
CA GLY A 278 -23.78 -2.04 5.45
C GLY A 278 -22.88 -0.81 5.31
N PHE A 279 -23.47 0.38 5.34
CA PHE A 279 -22.71 1.62 5.45
C PHE A 279 -22.19 1.77 6.88
N THR A 280 -21.19 2.62 7.09
CA THR A 280 -20.62 2.92 8.41
C THR A 280 -20.75 4.41 8.70
N ALA A 281 -21.32 4.78 9.85
CA ALA A 281 -21.37 6.18 10.25
C ALA A 281 -19.99 6.76 10.48
N VAL A 282 -19.70 7.89 9.85
CA VAL A 282 -18.44 8.63 9.95
C VAL A 282 -18.70 9.93 10.70
N ARG A 283 -18.19 10.05 11.92
CA ARG A 283 -18.32 11.29 12.70
C ARG A 283 -17.51 12.42 12.06
N THR A 284 -18.21 13.42 11.53
CA THR A 284 -17.61 14.68 11.10
C THR A 284 -17.84 15.75 12.17
N PRO A 285 -16.80 16.55 12.53
CA PRO A 285 -17.00 17.69 13.44
C PRO A 285 -17.87 18.73 12.76
N ASN A 286 -19.07 19.01 13.29
CA ASN A 286 -20.03 19.84 12.57
C ASN A 286 -20.30 21.20 13.23
N ARG A 287 -20.48 22.21 12.38
CA ARG A 287 -20.82 23.59 12.73
C ARG A 287 -22.34 23.82 12.60
N GLY A 288 -23.10 23.38 13.62
CA GLY A 288 -24.45 23.92 13.86
C GLY A 288 -25.63 23.36 13.05
N VAL A 289 -25.46 22.36 12.19
CA VAL A 289 -26.54 21.61 11.53
C VAL A 289 -26.42 20.15 11.95
N VAL A 290 -27.55 19.50 12.28
CA VAL A 290 -27.55 18.08 12.63
C VAL A 290 -27.43 17.27 11.35
N THR A 291 -26.23 16.80 11.08
CA THR A 291 -25.92 15.95 9.93
C THR A 291 -25.11 14.73 10.36
N GLU A 292 -25.37 13.62 9.73
CA GLU A 292 -24.56 12.40 9.87
C GLU A 292 -24.05 11.98 8.49
N VAL A 293 -22.82 11.48 8.42
CA VAL A 293 -22.23 10.95 7.18
C VAL A 293 -22.15 9.44 7.29
N VAL A 294 -22.70 8.73 6.32
CA VAL A 294 -22.53 7.29 6.17
C VAL A 294 -21.61 6.99 5.00
N GLU A 295 -20.73 6.02 5.16
CA GLU A 295 -19.74 5.65 4.17
C GLU A 295 -19.86 4.18 3.80
N SER A 296 -19.92 3.87 2.50
CA SER A 296 -19.87 2.50 2.01
C SER A 296 -18.47 1.89 2.16
N ALA A 297 -18.38 0.56 2.08
CA ALA A 297 -17.10 -0.17 2.13
C ALA A 297 -16.07 0.28 1.04
N ARG A 298 -16.53 1.03 0.02
CA ARG A 298 -15.70 1.58 -1.07
C ARG A 298 -15.48 3.09 -0.98
N GLY A 299 -15.84 3.73 0.15
CA GLY A 299 -15.58 5.15 0.38
C GLY A 299 -16.60 6.11 -0.25
N GLN A 300 -17.74 5.62 -0.76
CA GLN A 300 -18.82 6.51 -1.19
C GLN A 300 -19.55 7.07 0.04
N ARG A 301 -19.76 8.38 0.07
CA ARG A 301 -20.31 9.09 1.22
C ARG A 301 -21.66 9.70 0.93
N LEU A 302 -22.60 9.53 1.86
CA LEU A 302 -23.87 10.24 1.91
C LEU A 302 -23.89 11.11 3.16
N GLU A 303 -24.14 12.40 3.00
CA GLU A 303 -24.41 13.32 4.10
C GLU A 303 -25.94 13.40 4.31
N LEU A 304 -26.42 12.82 5.41
CA LEU A 304 -27.84 12.81 5.77
C LEU A 304 -28.14 14.09 6.55
N VAL A 305 -29.11 14.88 6.09
CA VAL A 305 -29.47 16.18 6.68
C VAL A 305 -30.95 16.20 7.02
N GLU A 306 -31.28 16.33 8.32
CA GLU A 306 -32.67 16.35 8.76
C GLU A 306 -33.37 17.64 8.32
N GLY A 307 -34.53 17.50 7.65
CA GLY A 307 -35.38 18.63 7.26
C GLY A 307 -35.02 19.35 5.94
N GLU A 308 -34.03 18.90 5.17
CA GLU A 308 -33.71 19.50 3.85
C GLU A 308 -34.54 18.94 2.68
N THR A 309 -34.47 19.64 1.52
CA THR A 309 -35.11 19.20 0.28
C THR A 309 -34.37 17.98 -0.30
N ARG A 310 -35.11 16.97 -0.74
CA ARG A 310 -34.57 15.67 -1.13
C ARG A 310 -34.20 15.63 -2.63
N PRO A 311 -33.07 14.98 -3.00
CA PRO A 311 -32.90 14.50 -4.36
C PRO A 311 -33.94 13.41 -4.66
N THR A 312 -34.29 13.21 -5.93
CA THR A 312 -35.25 12.21 -6.35
C THR A 312 -34.72 10.80 -6.44
N ALA A 313 -33.39 10.68 -6.68
CA ALA A 313 -32.68 9.39 -6.73
C ALA A 313 -31.17 9.56 -6.50
N VAL A 314 -30.53 8.50 -6.03
CA VAL A 314 -29.08 8.35 -5.95
C VAL A 314 -28.70 7.02 -6.60
N SER A 315 -27.75 7.05 -7.56
CA SER A 315 -27.27 5.84 -8.24
C SER A 315 -25.92 5.39 -7.70
N PHE A 316 -25.78 4.09 -7.52
CA PHE A 316 -24.54 3.40 -7.14
C PHE A 316 -24.16 2.42 -8.25
N VAL A 317 -22.91 2.50 -8.72
CA VAL A 317 -22.35 1.51 -9.62
C VAL A 317 -21.73 0.40 -8.78
N VAL A 318 -22.18 -0.84 -9.02
CA VAL A 318 -21.79 -2.03 -8.27
C VAL A 318 -21.09 -3.06 -9.16
N ASP A 319 -20.23 -3.86 -8.58
CA ASP A 319 -19.46 -4.88 -9.29
C ASP A 319 -20.26 -6.16 -9.59
N ASP A 320 -21.29 -6.46 -8.81
CA ASP A 320 -22.10 -7.67 -8.92
C ASP A 320 -23.56 -7.37 -8.54
N LEU A 321 -24.35 -7.01 -9.53
CA LEU A 321 -25.75 -6.64 -9.35
C LEU A 321 -26.60 -7.83 -8.90
N GLU A 322 -26.31 -9.04 -9.36
CA GLU A 322 -27.05 -10.24 -8.97
C GLU A 322 -26.88 -10.53 -7.47
N ARG A 323 -25.64 -10.45 -6.98
CA ARG A 323 -25.33 -10.61 -5.56
C ARG A 323 -25.99 -9.54 -4.69
N TRP A 324 -26.06 -8.30 -5.18
CA TRP A 324 -26.79 -7.21 -4.52
C TRP A 324 -28.29 -7.52 -4.45
N GLY A 325 -28.89 -8.01 -5.53
CA GLY A 325 -30.31 -8.43 -5.54
C GLY A 325 -30.60 -9.54 -4.53
N GLN A 326 -29.72 -10.55 -4.43
CA GLN A 326 -29.84 -11.61 -3.42
C GLN A 326 -29.73 -11.05 -1.99
N HIS A 327 -28.78 -10.14 -1.75
CA HIS A 327 -28.61 -9.50 -0.44
C HIS A 327 -29.86 -8.70 -0.02
N LEU A 328 -30.32 -7.80 -0.88
CA LEU A 328 -31.52 -6.98 -0.62
C LEU A 328 -32.79 -7.83 -0.40
N GLY A 329 -32.94 -8.90 -1.18
CA GLY A 329 -34.04 -9.87 -1.01
C GLY A 329 -33.98 -10.60 0.34
N SER A 330 -32.79 -10.90 0.86
CA SER A 330 -32.62 -11.52 2.17
C SER A 330 -32.98 -10.61 3.36
N LEU A 331 -33.11 -9.30 3.12
CA LEU A 331 -33.46 -8.29 4.11
C LEU A 331 -34.93 -7.85 4.05
N ASP A 332 -35.75 -8.55 3.25
CA ASP A 332 -37.16 -8.20 2.99
C ASP A 332 -37.35 -6.76 2.45
N ILE A 333 -36.36 -6.25 1.72
CA ILE A 333 -36.45 -4.94 1.08
C ILE A 333 -37.22 -5.10 -0.24
N ILE A 334 -38.27 -4.30 -0.41
CA ILE A 334 -39.02 -4.26 -1.68
C ILE A 334 -38.14 -3.63 -2.74
N MET A 335 -37.88 -4.38 -3.82
CA MET A 335 -37.04 -3.93 -4.93
C MET A 335 -37.80 -4.02 -6.26
N THR A 336 -37.45 -3.09 -7.16
CA THR A 336 -37.87 -3.12 -8.56
C THR A 336 -36.62 -3.43 -9.41
N ALA A 337 -36.66 -4.55 -10.14
CA ALA A 337 -35.57 -4.92 -11.04
C ALA A 337 -35.89 -4.44 -12.47
N ALA A 338 -34.87 -3.88 -13.14
CA ALA A 338 -34.82 -3.57 -14.56
C ALA A 338 -33.62 -4.27 -15.20
N ASP A 339 -33.50 -4.24 -16.54
CA ASP A 339 -32.51 -5.04 -17.29
C ASP A 339 -31.05 -4.95 -16.78
N ASN A 340 -30.65 -3.82 -16.20
CA ASN A 340 -29.29 -3.62 -15.68
C ASN A 340 -29.24 -2.81 -14.38
N SER A 341 -30.34 -2.77 -13.63
CA SER A 341 -30.42 -2.04 -12.37
C SER A 341 -31.42 -2.63 -11.39
N ILE A 342 -31.19 -2.37 -10.10
CA ILE A 342 -32.11 -2.64 -9.01
C ILE A 342 -32.43 -1.32 -8.32
N GLU A 343 -33.67 -1.03 -8.10
CA GLU A 343 -34.15 0.15 -7.36
C GLU A 343 -34.81 -0.26 -6.06
N ILE A 344 -34.49 0.47 -5.00
CA ILE A 344 -35.16 0.39 -3.69
C ILE A 344 -35.51 1.81 -3.23
N SER A 345 -36.40 1.90 -2.23
CA SER A 345 -36.64 3.17 -1.58
C SER A 345 -36.15 3.14 -0.15
N ASP A 346 -35.56 4.24 0.31
CA ASP A 346 -35.22 4.43 1.71
C ASP A 346 -36.50 4.74 2.53
N PRO A 347 -36.45 4.83 3.87
CA PRO A 347 -37.61 5.14 4.72
C PRO A 347 -38.29 6.46 4.38
N ASP A 348 -37.56 7.38 3.77
CA ASP A 348 -38.06 8.71 3.37
C ASP A 348 -38.53 8.77 1.92
N GLY A 349 -38.47 7.66 1.17
CA GLY A 349 -38.91 7.55 -0.21
C GLY A 349 -37.90 8.02 -1.24
N LEU A 350 -36.60 8.21 -0.85
CA LEU A 350 -35.52 8.41 -1.80
C LEU A 350 -35.26 7.12 -2.58
N ILE A 351 -35.19 7.21 -3.89
CA ILE A 351 -34.86 6.07 -4.75
C ILE A 351 -33.34 5.86 -4.74
N LEU A 352 -32.92 4.67 -4.31
CA LEU A 352 -31.55 4.20 -4.44
C LEU A 352 -31.48 3.21 -5.61
N ARG A 353 -30.68 3.53 -6.62
CA ARG A 353 -30.51 2.69 -7.80
C ARG A 353 -29.13 2.05 -7.79
N PHE A 354 -29.06 0.74 -7.94
CA PHE A 354 -27.83 -0.03 -8.08
C PHE A 354 -27.72 -0.48 -9.54
N GLU A 355 -26.61 -0.16 -10.19
CA GLU A 355 -26.36 -0.43 -11.60
C GLU A 355 -25.10 -1.29 -11.75
N GLN A 356 -25.09 -2.26 -12.71
CA GLN A 356 -23.90 -3.06 -13.00
C GLN A 356 -22.83 -2.18 -13.63
N GLY A 357 -21.60 -2.21 -13.04
CA GLY A 357 -20.40 -1.52 -13.57
C GLY A 357 -19.65 -2.29 -14.62
#